data_6b3e11eab0dbbff25d7d4a95fae9f9c8
#
_entry.id   6b3e11eab0dbbff25d7d4a95fae9f9c8
#
_cell.length_a   1.000
_cell.length_b   1.000
_cell.length_c   1.000
_cell.angle_alpha   90.00
_cell.angle_beta   90.00
_cell.angle_gamma   90.00
#
_symmetry.space_group_name_H-M   'P 1'
#
loop_
_entity.id
_entity.type
_entity.pdbx_description
1 polymer ?
#
loop_
_entity_poly.entity_id
_entity_poly.type
_entity_poly.pdbx_seq_one_letter_code
_entity_poly.pdbx_strand_id
1 'polypeptide(L)'
;MKMVLMYADAAKLDAVRDDLALLSAPGYTVIPVAEGHGRTGTHAGSRVHPGALALVMVIDEDVHASVLFEGLVRRRDARGDDISRLFLMPVERQA
;
A
#
# COMPACT_ATOMS: atom_id res chain seq x y z
N MET A 1 -10.56 -10.41 10.70
CA MET A 1 -10.32 -9.08 10.13
C MET A 1 -8.84 -8.87 9.92
N LYS A 2 -8.48 -8.37 8.78
CA LYS A 2 -7.08 -8.11 8.45
C LYS A 2 -6.92 -6.74 7.85
N MET A 3 -5.71 -6.23 7.93
CA MET A 3 -5.34 -4.96 7.32
C MET A 3 -4.35 -5.19 6.21
N VAL A 4 -4.61 -4.59 5.07
CA VAL A 4 -3.63 -4.46 3.99
C VAL A 4 -3.00 -3.09 4.15
N LEU A 5 -1.69 -3.05 4.31
CA LEU A 5 -0.95 -1.82 4.42
C LEU A 5 0.00 -1.74 3.24
N MET A 6 -0.06 -0.65 2.52
CA MET A 6 0.82 -0.46 1.38
C MET A 6 1.62 0.81 1.55
N TYR A 7 2.95 0.68 1.49
CA TYR A 7 3.79 1.83 1.28
C TYR A 7 3.80 2.02 -0.22
N ALA A 8 3.16 3.04 -0.68
CA ALA A 8 3.01 3.26 -2.11
C ALA A 8 3.95 4.36 -2.59
N ASP A 9 4.55 4.14 -3.73
CA ASP A 9 5.26 5.18 -4.43
C ASP A 9 4.22 6.25 -4.79
N ALA A 10 4.40 7.47 -4.32
CA ALA A 10 3.43 8.53 -4.54
C ALA A 10 3.16 8.80 -6.02
N ALA A 11 4.15 8.56 -6.86
CA ALA A 11 3.97 8.73 -8.29
C ALA A 11 3.01 7.70 -8.88
N LYS A 12 2.76 6.60 -8.16
CA LYS A 12 1.86 5.56 -8.63
C LYS A 12 0.53 5.57 -7.90
N LEU A 13 0.29 6.57 -7.07
CA LEU A 13 -0.89 6.56 -6.20
C LEU A 13 -2.20 6.54 -6.99
N ASP A 14 -2.27 7.24 -8.11
CA ASP A 14 -3.48 7.20 -8.93
C ASP A 14 -3.73 5.79 -9.47
N ALA A 15 -2.68 5.10 -9.90
CA ALA A 15 -2.81 3.72 -10.34
C ALA A 15 -3.27 2.81 -9.20
N VAL A 16 -2.77 3.06 -8.00
CA VAL A 16 -3.19 2.28 -6.82
C VAL A 16 -4.66 2.53 -6.50
N ARG A 17 -5.13 3.77 -6.61
CA ARG A 17 -6.55 4.06 -6.43
C ARG A 17 -7.42 3.33 -7.43
N ASP A 18 -6.97 3.26 -8.68
CA ASP A 18 -7.69 2.52 -9.72
C ASP A 18 -7.71 1.03 -9.40
N ASP A 19 -6.59 0.49 -8.91
CA ASP A 19 -6.52 -0.91 -8.51
C ASP A 19 -7.48 -1.21 -7.35
N LEU A 20 -7.55 -0.31 -6.37
CA LEU A 20 -8.44 -0.49 -5.23
C LEU A 20 -9.91 -0.53 -5.67
N ALA A 21 -10.27 0.32 -6.60
CA ALA A 21 -11.61 0.31 -7.16
C ALA A 21 -11.88 -0.97 -7.93
N LEU A 22 -10.94 -1.39 -8.75
CA LEU A 22 -11.08 -2.59 -9.56
C LEU A 22 -11.20 -3.84 -8.70
N LEU A 23 -10.48 -3.88 -7.59
CA LEU A 23 -10.47 -5.02 -6.69
C LEU A 23 -11.55 -4.92 -5.60
N SER A 24 -12.43 -3.95 -5.71
CA SER A 24 -13.55 -3.78 -4.81
C SER A 24 -13.16 -3.58 -3.36
N ALA A 25 -12.14 -2.78 -3.12
CA ALA A 25 -11.78 -2.43 -1.76
C ALA A 25 -12.97 -1.69 -1.11
N PRO A 26 -13.35 -2.06 0.12
CA PRO A 26 -14.53 -1.46 0.75
C PRO A 26 -14.34 -0.01 1.14
N GLY A 27 -13.13 0.39 1.28
CA GLY A 27 -12.76 1.75 1.62
C GLY A 27 -11.28 1.76 1.90
N TYR A 28 -10.67 2.94 1.91
CA TYR A 28 -9.25 3.02 2.21
C TYR A 28 -8.91 4.39 2.75
N THR A 29 -7.77 4.46 3.44
CA THR A 29 -7.24 5.70 3.95
C THR A 29 -5.86 5.90 3.34
N VAL A 30 -5.56 7.12 2.91
CA VAL A 30 -4.25 7.46 2.40
C VAL A 30 -3.60 8.45 3.34
N ILE A 31 -2.38 8.15 3.77
CA ILE A 31 -1.63 9.01 4.67
C ILE A 31 -0.32 9.37 3.99
N PRO A 32 -0.05 10.65 3.75
CA PRO A 32 1.23 11.04 3.19
C PRO A 32 2.35 10.74 4.18
N VAL A 33 3.46 10.22 3.70
CA VAL A 33 4.59 9.93 4.54
C VAL A 33 5.50 11.14 4.54
N ALA A 34 5.70 11.74 5.72
CA ALA A 34 6.52 12.92 5.82
C ALA A 34 8.01 12.58 5.67
N GLU A 35 8.41 11.43 6.20
CA GLU A 35 9.80 11.07 6.17
C GLU A 35 9.93 9.56 6.31
N GLY A 36 10.81 8.95 5.58
CA GLY A 36 11.12 7.53 5.69
C GLY A 36 12.59 7.31 5.50
N HIS A 37 13.12 6.29 6.18
CA HIS A 37 14.53 6.01 6.12
C HIS A 37 14.73 4.51 6.03
N GLY A 38 15.23 4.07 4.90
CA GLY A 38 15.45 2.65 4.69
C GLY A 38 16.80 2.21 5.17
N ARG A 39 16.92 0.88 5.34
CA ARG A 39 18.13 0.34 5.80
C ARG A 39 19.25 0.57 4.85
N THR A 40 19.02 0.53 3.61
CA THR A 40 20.04 0.74 2.63
C THR A 40 20.24 2.20 2.38
N GLY A 41 19.36 2.95 2.73
CA GLY A 41 19.39 4.39 2.60
C GLY A 41 19.39 4.79 1.25
N THR A 42 19.35 3.96 0.37
CA THR A 42 19.49 4.36 -0.82
C THR A 42 18.50 4.27 -1.66
N HIS A 43 17.48 3.97 -1.41
CA HIS A 43 16.53 4.09 -2.21
C HIS A 43 16.45 5.42 -2.51
N ALA A 44 16.79 5.71 -3.58
CA ALA A 44 16.75 7.04 -3.97
C ALA A 44 15.50 7.56 -3.63
N GLY A 45 14.60 6.83 -3.83
CA GLY A 45 13.40 7.37 -3.58
C GLY A 45 13.30 7.73 -2.21
N SER A 46 13.90 7.04 -1.45
CA SER A 46 13.55 7.26 -0.17
C SER A 46 14.12 8.40 0.36
N ARG A 47 15.08 8.97 -0.21
CA ARG A 47 15.53 10.02 0.35
C ARG A 47 14.84 10.95 -0.04
N VAL A 48 14.09 10.90 -0.13
CA VAL A 48 13.43 11.55 -0.64
C VAL A 48 12.81 12.53 -0.06
N HIS A 49 12.21 13.06 -0.59
CA HIS A 49 11.49 14.17 -0.42
C HIS A 49 10.25 13.84 0.28
N PRO A 50 9.76 14.62 1.16
CA PRO A 50 8.44 14.46 1.74
C PRO A 50 7.43 14.36 0.62
N GLY A 51 6.56 13.39 0.72
CA GLY A 51 5.54 13.20 -0.30
C GLY A 51 5.86 12.18 -1.35
N ALA A 52 7.05 11.64 -1.34
CA ALA A 52 7.41 10.63 -2.32
C ALA A 52 6.78 9.28 -2.04
N LEU A 53 6.32 9.06 -0.82
CA LEU A 53 5.63 7.85 -0.43
C LEU A 53 4.31 8.18 0.24
N ALA A 54 3.38 7.28 0.17
CA ALA A 54 2.13 7.38 0.89
C ALA A 54 1.79 6.01 1.49
N LEU A 55 1.10 6.02 2.63
CA LEU A 55 0.59 4.79 3.19
C LEU A 55 -0.85 4.66 2.76
N VAL A 56 -1.21 3.49 2.28
CA VAL A 56 -2.60 3.17 1.95
C VAL A 56 -3.02 2.04 2.89
N MET A 57 -4.14 2.22 3.57
CA MET A 57 -4.63 1.26 4.56
C MET A 57 -6.02 0.81 4.21
N VAL A 58 -6.25 -0.49 4.21
CA VAL A 58 -7.56 -1.08 3.99
C VAL A 58 -7.78 -2.14 5.04
N ILE A 59 -8.91 -2.10 5.73
CA ILE A 59 -9.27 -3.13 6.70
C ILE A 59 -10.53 -3.82 6.21
N ASP A 60 -10.53 -5.13 6.20
CA ASP A 60 -11.64 -5.91 5.71
C ASP A 60 -11.65 -7.29 6.38
N GLU A 61 -12.67 -8.08 6.08
CA GLU A 61 -12.73 -9.41 6.60
C GLU A 61 -11.63 -10.26 5.97
N ASP A 62 -11.32 -11.38 6.61
CA ASP A 62 -10.10 -12.12 6.31
C ASP A 62 -9.93 -12.55 4.85
N VAL A 63 -10.94 -13.14 4.30
CA VAL A 63 -10.83 -13.68 2.95
C VAL A 63 -10.69 -12.56 1.93
N HIS A 64 -11.54 -11.56 2.04
CA HIS A 64 -11.50 -10.46 1.08
C HIS A 64 -10.20 -9.66 1.19
N ALA A 65 -9.72 -9.45 2.41
CA ALA A 65 -8.44 -8.77 2.61
C ALA A 65 -7.29 -9.53 1.96
N SER A 66 -7.29 -10.85 2.06
CA SER A 66 -6.26 -11.68 1.43
C SER A 66 -6.33 -11.61 -0.09
N VAL A 67 -7.54 -11.66 -0.65
CA VAL A 67 -7.73 -11.52 -2.10
C VAL A 67 -7.28 -10.15 -2.58
N LEU A 68 -7.62 -9.11 -1.81
CA LEU A 68 -7.20 -7.76 -2.15
C LEU A 68 -5.66 -7.64 -2.12
N PHE A 69 -5.04 -8.19 -1.09
CA PHE A 69 -3.59 -8.17 -0.97
C PHE A 69 -2.93 -8.82 -2.19
N GLU A 70 -3.38 -10.02 -2.56
CA GLU A 70 -2.82 -10.73 -3.71
C GLU A 70 -3.04 -9.96 -5.01
N GLY A 71 -4.21 -9.37 -5.16
CA GLY A 71 -4.51 -8.57 -6.34
C GLY A 71 -3.62 -7.33 -6.45
N LEU A 72 -3.40 -6.65 -5.34
CA LEU A 72 -2.53 -5.47 -5.33
C LEU A 72 -1.08 -5.84 -5.62
N VAL A 73 -0.62 -6.98 -5.10
CA VAL A 73 0.74 -7.47 -5.39
C VAL A 73 0.89 -7.71 -6.89
N ARG A 74 -0.08 -8.39 -7.50
CA ARG A 74 0.00 -8.68 -8.93
C ARG A 74 0.00 -7.41 -9.77
N ARG A 75 -0.80 -6.44 -9.39
CA ARG A 75 -0.86 -5.18 -10.15
C ARG A 75 0.43 -4.37 -10.00
N ARG A 76 0.98 -4.34 -8.79
CA ARG A 76 2.27 -3.70 -8.55
C ARG A 76 3.35 -4.32 -9.43
N ASP A 77 3.40 -5.65 -9.44
CA ASP A 77 4.42 -6.37 -10.19
C ASP A 77 4.23 -6.16 -11.70
N ALA A 78 3.00 -6.16 -12.16
CA ALA A 78 2.71 -5.98 -13.59
C ALA A 78 3.12 -4.60 -14.10
N ARG A 79 3.09 -3.57 -13.23
CA ARG A 79 3.51 -2.24 -13.67
C ARG A 79 5.00 -1.99 -13.42
N GLY A 80 5.72 -2.97 -12.93
CA GLY A 80 7.15 -2.80 -12.70
C GLY A 80 7.49 -1.89 -11.54
N ASP A 81 6.57 -1.72 -10.60
CA ASP A 81 6.79 -0.86 -9.44
C ASP A 81 7.65 -1.63 -8.42
N ASP A 82 8.90 -1.25 -8.28
CA ASP A 82 9.82 -1.89 -7.38
C ASP A 82 10.02 -1.11 -6.08
N ILE A 83 9.25 -0.05 -5.88
CA ILE A 83 9.36 0.76 -4.68
C ILE A 83 8.28 0.41 -3.68
N SER A 84 7.05 0.22 -4.13
CA SER A 84 5.93 -0.03 -3.22
C SER A 84 6.05 -1.37 -2.51
N ARG A 85 5.62 -1.39 -1.25
CA ARG A 85 5.66 -2.62 -0.44
C ARG A 85 4.29 -2.85 0.17
N LEU A 86 3.93 -4.09 0.30
CA LEU A 86 2.62 -4.49 0.80
C LEU A 86 2.77 -5.42 1.99
N PHE A 87 1.91 -5.24 2.96
CA PHE A 87 1.88 -6.08 4.16
C PHE A 87 0.44 -6.49 4.43
N LEU A 88 0.25 -7.71 4.87
CA LEU A 88 -1.04 -8.20 5.31
C LEU A 88 -0.88 -8.62 6.76
N MET A 89 -1.71 -8.09 7.64
CA MET A 89 -1.58 -8.36 9.06
C MET A 89 -2.93 -8.52 9.73
N PRO A 90 -2.99 -9.28 10.83
CA PRO A 90 -4.25 -9.44 11.53
C PRO A 90 -4.61 -8.18 12.30
N VAL A 91 -5.90 -7.92 12.43
CA VAL A 91 -6.44 -6.89 13.31
C VAL A 91 -7.18 -7.63 14.41
N GLU A 92 -6.66 -7.57 15.63
CA GLU A 92 -7.28 -8.33 16.69
C GLU A 92 -8.57 -7.76 17.16
N ARG A 93 -8.64 -6.46 17.24
CA ARG A 93 -9.83 -5.80 17.79
C ARG A 93 -10.06 -4.45 17.13
N GLN A 94 -11.33 -4.08 17.08
CA GLN A 94 -11.73 -2.79 16.60
C GLN A 94 -12.78 -2.26 17.57
N ALA A 95 -12.74 -1.03 17.90
CA ALA A 95 -13.72 -0.43 18.79
C ALA A 95 -14.43 0.76 18.12
#